data_68b3b2975437a86dcf8f5bf8911610d1
#
_entry.id   68b3b2975437a86dcf8f5bf8911610d1
#
_cell.length_a   1.000
_cell.length_b   1.000
_cell.length_c   1.000
_cell.angle_alpha   90.00
_cell.angle_beta   90.00
_cell.angle_gamma   90.00
#
_symmetry.space_group_name_H-M   'P 1'
#
loop_
_entity.id
_entity.type
_entity.pdbx_description
1 polymer ?
#
loop_
_entity_poly.entity_id
_entity_poly.type
_entity_poly.pdbx_seq_one_letter_code
_entity_poly.pdbx_strand_id
1 'polypeptide(L)'
;LSSSSAASDVYKRQLFAGVMLAVAGCIIQRLTGNPMASPEVLGISSGAAFGVVLMLFLVPGNAFGWLLPAGSLGAAVTLLIIMIAAGRGGFSPHRMLLAGMALSTAFTMLLMMLQASGDPRMAQVLTWISGSTYNATDAQVWRTGIVMVILLAITPLCRRWLTILPLGGDTARAVGMALTPTRIALLLLAACLTATATMTIGPLSFVGLMAPHIARMMGFRRTMPHIVISALVGGLLLVFADWCGRMVLFPFQIPAGLLSTFIGAPYFIYLLRKQSR
;
A
#
# COMPACT_ATOMS: atom_id res chain seq x y z
N LEU A 1 25.19 -15.90 15.07
CA LEU A 1 25.20 -14.65 14.28
C LEU A 1 24.04 -14.58 13.26
N SER A 2 23.56 -15.73 12.72
CA SER A 2 22.51 -15.77 11.70
C SER A 2 21.09 -15.39 12.21
N SER A 3 20.76 -15.67 13.46
CA SER A 3 19.42 -15.39 14.01
C SER A 3 19.18 -13.89 14.31
N SER A 4 20.22 -13.18 14.69
CA SER A 4 20.16 -11.74 15.03
C SER A 4 20.03 -10.88 13.76
N SER A 5 20.74 -11.21 12.67
CA SER A 5 20.64 -10.49 11.39
C SER A 5 19.27 -10.72 10.74
N ALA A 6 18.78 -11.96 10.73
CA ALA A 6 17.46 -12.28 10.18
C ALA A 6 16.33 -11.55 10.92
N ALA A 7 16.39 -11.46 12.26
CA ALA A 7 15.41 -10.68 13.03
C ALA A 7 15.46 -9.19 12.67
N SER A 8 16.68 -8.62 12.55
CA SER A 8 16.88 -7.22 12.14
C SER A 8 16.27 -6.94 10.77
N ASP A 9 16.42 -7.84 9.81
CA ASP A 9 15.93 -7.66 8.44
C ASP A 9 14.40 -7.72 8.33
N VAL A 10 13.78 -8.54 9.16
CA VAL A 10 12.32 -8.57 9.28
C VAL A 10 11.78 -7.20 9.74
N TYR A 11 12.32 -6.62 10.81
CA TYR A 11 11.88 -5.31 11.31
C TYR A 11 12.13 -4.18 10.30
N LYS A 12 13.27 -4.22 9.57
CA LYS A 12 13.55 -3.25 8.51
C LYS A 12 12.48 -3.29 7.40
N ARG A 13 12.11 -4.50 6.96
CA ARG A 13 11.08 -4.67 5.91
C ARG A 13 9.73 -4.10 6.34
N GLN A 14 9.32 -4.35 7.56
CA GLN A 14 8.07 -3.83 8.10
C GLN A 14 8.10 -2.32 8.23
N LEU A 15 9.19 -1.78 8.75
CA LEU A 15 9.38 -0.34 8.85
C LEU A 15 9.28 0.30 7.46
N PHE A 16 10.01 -0.24 6.46
CA PHE A 16 10.01 0.29 5.10
C PHE A 16 8.63 0.22 4.45
N ALA A 17 7.94 -0.91 4.58
CA ALA A 17 6.61 -1.07 4.02
C ALA A 17 5.57 -0.18 4.70
N GLY A 18 5.61 -0.08 6.04
CA GLY A 18 4.73 0.80 6.80
C GLY A 18 4.90 2.28 6.44
N VAL A 19 6.16 2.72 6.29
CA VAL A 19 6.50 4.07 5.82
C VAL A 19 5.93 4.33 4.42
N MET A 20 6.17 3.41 3.46
CA MET A 20 5.71 3.57 2.09
C MET A 20 4.18 3.57 1.98
N LEU A 21 3.48 2.67 2.67
CA LEU A 21 2.02 2.63 2.68
C LEU A 21 1.41 3.90 3.30
N ALA A 22 1.99 4.41 4.38
CA ALA A 22 1.52 5.63 5.02
C ALA A 22 1.70 6.86 4.12
N VAL A 23 2.84 6.97 3.43
CA VAL A 23 3.08 8.08 2.47
C VAL A 23 2.16 7.95 1.27
N ALA A 24 1.98 6.75 0.71
CA ALA A 24 1.01 6.49 -0.34
C ALA A 24 -0.41 6.89 0.09
N GLY A 25 -0.80 6.55 1.31
CA GLY A 25 -2.07 6.96 1.91
C GLY A 25 -2.23 8.48 1.97
N CYS A 26 -1.21 9.20 2.44
CA CYS A 26 -1.21 10.68 2.42
C CYS A 26 -1.42 11.24 1.02
N ILE A 27 -0.74 10.68 0.02
CA ILE A 27 -0.84 11.13 -1.37
C ILE A 27 -2.26 10.91 -1.89
N ILE A 28 -2.82 9.70 -1.70
CA ILE A 28 -4.17 9.35 -2.18
C ILE A 28 -5.24 10.20 -1.49
N GLN A 29 -5.18 10.39 -0.17
CA GLN A 29 -6.10 11.25 0.56
C GLN A 29 -6.09 12.69 0.06
N ARG A 30 -4.91 13.24 -0.26
CA ARG A 30 -4.78 14.58 -0.82
C ARG A 30 -5.20 14.67 -2.27
N LEU A 31 -4.92 13.65 -3.07
CA LEU A 31 -5.30 13.57 -4.48
C LEU A 31 -6.82 13.49 -4.65
N THR A 32 -7.50 12.76 -3.78
CA THR A 32 -8.95 12.55 -3.81
C THR A 32 -9.73 13.60 -3.02
N GLY A 33 -9.06 14.37 -2.15
CA GLY A 33 -9.72 15.24 -1.17
C GLY A 33 -10.51 14.46 -0.11
N ASN A 34 -10.35 13.14 -0.03
CA ASN A 34 -11.08 12.28 0.89
C ASN A 34 -10.14 11.72 1.97
N PRO A 35 -10.32 12.07 3.24
CA PRO A 35 -9.48 11.58 4.33
C PRO A 35 -9.62 10.08 4.61
N MET A 36 -10.63 9.42 4.03
CA MET A 36 -10.90 7.99 4.16
C MET A 36 -10.38 7.18 2.97
N ALA A 37 -9.77 7.83 1.98
CA ALA A 37 -9.18 7.12 0.85
C ALA A 37 -7.88 6.43 1.28
N SER A 38 -7.68 5.21 0.79
CA SER A 38 -6.48 4.41 1.06
C SER A 38 -5.91 3.83 -0.24
N PRO A 39 -4.62 3.49 -0.28
CA PRO A 39 -3.99 2.89 -1.46
C PRO A 39 -4.61 1.54 -1.86
N GLU A 40 -5.11 0.78 -0.89
CA GLU A 40 -5.71 -0.54 -1.11
C GLU A 40 -6.99 -0.43 -1.95
N VAL A 41 -7.77 0.64 -1.76
CA VAL A 41 -9.00 0.90 -2.52
C VAL A 41 -8.72 1.07 -4.02
N LEU A 42 -7.49 1.42 -4.39
CA LEU A 42 -7.09 1.50 -5.80
C LEU A 42 -6.84 0.12 -6.44
N GLY A 43 -6.87 -0.97 -5.67
CA GLY A 43 -6.65 -2.31 -6.20
C GLY A 43 -5.23 -2.61 -6.65
N ILE A 44 -4.27 -1.72 -6.40
CA ILE A 44 -2.87 -1.88 -6.81
C ILE A 44 -2.24 -3.08 -6.10
N SER A 45 -2.47 -3.20 -4.78
CA SER A 45 -2.00 -4.35 -4.00
C SER A 45 -2.65 -5.66 -4.44
N SER A 46 -3.96 -5.65 -4.72
CA SER A 46 -4.69 -6.83 -5.20
C SER A 46 -4.22 -7.26 -6.59
N GLY A 47 -3.96 -6.30 -7.49
CA GLY A 47 -3.41 -6.56 -8.81
C GLY A 47 -1.98 -7.10 -8.76
N ALA A 48 -1.15 -6.56 -7.87
CA ALA A 48 0.19 -7.08 -7.61
C ALA A 48 0.12 -8.54 -7.09
N ALA A 49 -0.75 -8.81 -6.12
CA ALA A 49 -0.96 -10.14 -5.58
C ALA A 49 -1.47 -11.10 -6.66
N PHE A 50 -2.43 -10.69 -7.47
CA PHE A 50 -2.92 -11.49 -8.59
C PHE A 50 -1.81 -11.81 -9.60
N GLY A 51 -0.98 -10.83 -9.97
CA GLY A 51 0.16 -11.03 -10.86
C GLY A 51 1.16 -12.07 -10.34
N VAL A 52 1.47 -12.01 -9.03
CA VAL A 52 2.34 -13.01 -8.36
C VAL A 52 1.72 -14.40 -8.43
N VAL A 53 0.44 -14.55 -8.05
CA VAL A 53 -0.24 -15.82 -8.03
C VAL A 53 -0.37 -16.40 -9.43
N LEU A 54 -0.77 -15.60 -10.39
CA LEU A 54 -0.86 -16.02 -11.79
C LEU A 54 0.47 -16.56 -12.32
N MET A 55 1.58 -15.88 -11.98
CA MET A 55 2.92 -16.33 -12.37
C MET A 55 3.28 -17.68 -11.76
N LEU A 56 2.92 -17.91 -10.50
CA LEU A 56 3.14 -19.21 -9.84
C LEU A 56 2.37 -20.35 -10.51
N PHE A 57 1.22 -20.06 -11.13
CA PHE A 57 0.46 -21.05 -11.90
C PHE A 57 1.02 -21.25 -13.31
N LEU A 58 1.46 -20.20 -13.98
CA LEU A 58 1.91 -20.27 -15.37
C LEU A 58 3.32 -20.84 -15.52
N VAL A 59 4.19 -20.67 -14.52
CA VAL A 59 5.58 -21.13 -14.57
C VAL A 59 5.76 -22.37 -13.71
N PRO A 60 5.92 -23.55 -14.31
CA PRO A 60 6.26 -24.76 -13.57
C PRO A 60 7.67 -24.68 -13.00
N GLY A 61 7.85 -25.15 -11.77
CA GLY A 61 9.14 -25.16 -11.08
C GLY A 61 9.37 -23.99 -10.14
N ASN A 62 10.60 -23.52 -10.01
CA ASN A 62 10.96 -22.45 -9.06
C ASN A 62 10.66 -21.06 -9.64
N ALA A 63 9.45 -20.57 -9.43
CA ALA A 63 9.00 -19.25 -9.88
C ALA A 63 9.42 -18.09 -8.96
N PHE A 64 10.15 -18.35 -7.87
CA PHE A 64 10.49 -17.31 -6.87
C PHE A 64 11.27 -16.13 -7.43
N GLY A 65 12.13 -16.35 -8.44
CA GLY A 65 12.85 -15.26 -9.12
C GLY A 65 11.95 -14.30 -9.91
N TRP A 66 10.75 -14.75 -10.28
CA TRP A 66 9.79 -14.01 -11.10
C TRP A 66 8.69 -13.30 -10.29
N LEU A 67 8.62 -13.50 -8.99
CA LEU A 67 7.56 -12.92 -8.16
C LEU A 67 7.58 -11.38 -8.19
N LEU A 68 8.76 -10.77 -8.09
CA LEU A 68 8.91 -9.33 -8.12
C LEU A 68 8.49 -8.73 -9.48
N PRO A 69 9.02 -9.20 -10.63
CA PRO A 69 8.54 -8.76 -11.94
C PRO A 69 7.04 -8.98 -12.15
N ALA A 70 6.51 -10.13 -11.76
CA ALA A 70 5.09 -10.47 -11.94
C ALA A 70 4.16 -9.57 -11.13
N GLY A 71 4.49 -9.33 -9.85
CA GLY A 71 3.72 -8.42 -9.02
C GLY A 71 3.81 -6.97 -9.48
N SER A 72 4.99 -6.54 -9.94
CA SER A 72 5.16 -5.20 -10.53
C SER A 72 4.33 -5.03 -11.80
N LEU A 73 4.28 -6.07 -12.65
CA LEU A 73 3.45 -6.07 -13.84
C LEU A 73 1.95 -6.02 -13.49
N GLY A 74 1.51 -6.82 -12.52
CA GLY A 74 0.12 -6.79 -12.03
C GLY A 74 -0.29 -5.41 -11.49
N ALA A 75 0.57 -4.77 -10.70
CA ALA A 75 0.37 -3.39 -10.24
C ALA A 75 0.31 -2.39 -11.40
N ALA A 76 1.21 -2.52 -12.38
CA ALA A 76 1.26 -1.62 -13.55
C ALA A 76 0.01 -1.77 -14.43
N VAL A 77 -0.45 -2.99 -14.68
CA VAL A 77 -1.70 -3.26 -15.44
C VAL A 77 -2.89 -2.66 -14.71
N THR A 78 -2.98 -2.85 -13.39
CA THR A 78 -4.05 -2.25 -12.56
C THR A 78 -4.05 -0.73 -12.70
N LEU A 79 -2.88 -0.11 -12.56
CA LEU A 79 -2.73 1.33 -12.68
C LEU A 79 -3.12 1.83 -14.07
N LEU A 80 -2.73 1.12 -15.13
CA LEU A 80 -3.08 1.45 -16.51
C LEU A 80 -4.60 1.42 -16.71
N ILE A 81 -5.29 0.39 -16.21
CA ILE A 81 -6.75 0.28 -16.31
C ILE A 81 -7.42 1.44 -15.57
N ILE A 82 -6.95 1.77 -14.36
CA ILE A 82 -7.47 2.91 -13.59
C ILE A 82 -7.27 4.22 -14.35
N MET A 83 -6.10 4.42 -14.95
CA MET A 83 -5.82 5.63 -15.73
C MET A 83 -6.73 5.76 -16.95
N ILE A 84 -6.97 4.67 -17.68
CA ILE A 84 -7.88 4.65 -18.82
C ILE A 84 -9.33 4.94 -18.36
N ALA A 85 -9.77 4.28 -17.28
CA ALA A 85 -11.13 4.46 -16.74
C ALA A 85 -11.36 5.87 -16.19
N ALA A 86 -10.37 6.44 -15.49
CA ALA A 86 -10.45 7.77 -14.90
C ALA A 86 -10.24 8.91 -15.91
N GLY A 87 -9.54 8.64 -17.01
CA GLY A 87 -9.11 9.66 -17.98
C GLY A 87 -10.19 10.14 -18.93
N ARG A 88 -11.25 9.36 -19.19
CA ARG A 88 -12.33 9.74 -20.11
C ARG A 88 -13.11 10.96 -19.60
N GLY A 89 -13.02 12.10 -20.33
CA GLY A 89 -13.72 13.35 -19.97
C GLY A 89 -13.10 14.14 -18.80
N GLY A 90 -11.78 14.01 -18.60
CA GLY A 90 -11.01 14.62 -17.53
C GLY A 90 -10.76 13.66 -16.36
N PHE A 91 -9.55 13.71 -15.81
CA PHE A 91 -9.12 12.79 -14.74
C PHE A 91 -9.91 13.06 -13.44
N SER A 92 -10.87 12.19 -13.14
CA SER A 92 -11.78 12.32 -11.99
C SER A 92 -11.31 11.41 -10.83
N PRO A 93 -11.05 11.96 -9.64
CA PRO A 93 -10.71 11.17 -8.46
C PRO A 93 -11.81 10.16 -8.07
N HIS A 94 -13.07 10.53 -8.26
CA HIS A 94 -14.20 9.65 -7.95
C HIS A 94 -14.23 8.42 -8.88
N ARG A 95 -14.08 8.61 -10.20
CA ARG A 95 -13.97 7.49 -11.15
C ARG A 95 -12.75 6.62 -10.89
N MET A 96 -11.63 7.21 -10.49
CA MET A 96 -10.43 6.50 -10.10
C MET A 96 -10.69 5.55 -8.91
N LEU A 97 -11.36 6.02 -7.87
CA LEU A 97 -11.72 5.20 -6.71
C LEU A 97 -12.69 4.09 -7.07
N LEU A 98 -13.74 4.38 -7.86
CA LEU A 98 -14.72 3.37 -8.31
C LEU A 98 -14.06 2.28 -9.17
N ALA A 99 -13.21 2.67 -10.13
CA ALA A 99 -12.48 1.71 -10.96
C ALA A 99 -11.53 0.86 -10.12
N GLY A 100 -10.84 1.47 -9.16
CA GLY A 100 -9.95 0.78 -8.22
C GLY A 100 -10.69 -0.25 -7.37
N MET A 101 -11.84 0.11 -6.79
CA MET A 101 -12.67 -0.81 -6.01
C MET A 101 -13.17 -1.98 -6.85
N ALA A 102 -13.66 -1.72 -8.06
CA ALA A 102 -14.11 -2.77 -8.97
C ALA A 102 -12.97 -3.75 -9.33
N LEU A 103 -11.79 -3.22 -9.65
CA LEU A 103 -10.60 -4.03 -9.94
C LEU A 103 -10.13 -4.82 -8.70
N SER A 104 -10.10 -4.19 -7.53
CA SER A 104 -9.73 -4.85 -6.29
C SER A 104 -10.63 -6.05 -6.00
N THR A 105 -11.95 -5.87 -6.16
CA THR A 105 -12.93 -6.94 -5.99
C THR A 105 -12.73 -8.04 -7.04
N ALA A 106 -12.54 -7.69 -8.30
CA ALA A 106 -12.32 -8.65 -9.38
C ALA A 106 -11.05 -9.49 -9.13
N PHE A 107 -9.92 -8.85 -8.79
CA PHE A 107 -8.68 -9.56 -8.48
C PHE A 107 -8.81 -10.44 -7.24
N THR A 108 -9.52 -9.99 -6.21
CA THR A 108 -9.77 -10.80 -5.01
C THR A 108 -10.59 -12.05 -5.35
N MET A 109 -11.62 -11.94 -6.18
CA MET A 109 -12.41 -13.08 -6.64
C MET A 109 -11.58 -14.06 -7.48
N LEU A 110 -10.75 -13.55 -8.40
CA LEU A 110 -9.84 -14.38 -9.19
C LEU A 110 -8.82 -15.10 -8.29
N LEU A 111 -8.28 -14.43 -7.27
CA LEU A 111 -7.40 -15.06 -6.28
C LEU A 111 -8.12 -16.17 -5.52
N MET A 112 -9.37 -15.97 -5.09
CA MET A 112 -10.17 -17.00 -4.41
C MET A 112 -10.43 -18.21 -5.33
N MET A 113 -10.71 -17.99 -6.61
CA MET A 113 -10.85 -19.08 -7.59
C MET A 113 -9.57 -19.89 -7.75
N LEU A 114 -8.41 -19.21 -7.83
CA LEU A 114 -7.11 -19.90 -7.90
C LEU A 114 -6.80 -20.66 -6.61
N GLN A 115 -7.15 -20.12 -5.44
CA GLN A 115 -7.00 -20.80 -4.15
C GLN A 115 -7.87 -22.05 -4.05
N ALA A 116 -9.07 -22.03 -4.62
CA ALA A 116 -9.98 -23.17 -4.65
C ALA A 116 -9.52 -24.30 -5.58
N SER A 117 -8.49 -24.10 -6.40
CA SER A 117 -7.94 -25.12 -7.32
C SER A 117 -7.30 -26.31 -6.61
N GLY A 118 -6.99 -26.21 -5.32
CA GLY A 118 -6.33 -27.27 -4.54
C GLY A 118 -4.83 -27.47 -4.84
N ASP A 119 -4.20 -26.54 -5.56
CA ASP A 119 -2.76 -26.62 -5.86
C ASP A 119 -1.92 -26.50 -4.58
N PRO A 120 -0.98 -27.44 -4.31
CA PRO A 120 -0.13 -27.42 -3.11
C PRO A 120 0.68 -26.12 -2.95
N ARG A 121 0.97 -25.42 -4.04
CA ARG A 121 1.69 -24.13 -4.02
C ARG A 121 0.89 -23.01 -3.34
N MET A 122 -0.43 -23.21 -3.21
CA MET A 122 -1.32 -22.25 -2.55
C MET A 122 -0.99 -22.00 -1.09
N ALA A 123 -0.46 -22.97 -0.36
CA ALA A 123 -0.04 -22.77 1.03
C ALA A 123 1.03 -21.67 1.15
N GLN A 124 1.99 -21.61 0.22
CA GLN A 124 3.03 -20.58 0.19
C GLN A 124 2.44 -19.22 -0.20
N VAL A 125 1.52 -19.20 -1.17
CA VAL A 125 0.80 -18.00 -1.59
C VAL A 125 -0.01 -17.41 -0.44
N LEU A 126 -0.76 -18.24 0.29
CA LEU A 126 -1.56 -17.82 1.44
C LEU A 126 -0.68 -17.19 2.53
N THR A 127 0.47 -17.80 2.83
CA THR A 127 1.43 -17.27 3.79
C THR A 127 1.94 -15.90 3.35
N TRP A 128 2.25 -15.70 2.07
CA TRP A 128 2.72 -14.43 1.55
C TRP A 128 1.60 -13.38 1.53
N ILE A 129 0.38 -13.73 1.07
CA ILE A 129 -0.79 -12.82 1.06
C ILE A 129 -1.17 -12.37 2.48
N SER A 130 -0.95 -13.22 3.49
CA SER A 130 -1.23 -12.87 4.89
C SER A 130 -0.28 -11.80 5.45
N GLY A 131 0.74 -11.40 4.68
CA GLY A 131 1.73 -10.40 5.14
C GLY A 131 2.85 -11.01 5.98
N SER A 132 3.29 -12.22 5.60
CA SER A 132 4.41 -12.90 6.27
C SER A 132 5.76 -12.48 5.70
N THR A 133 6.69 -12.14 6.61
CA THR A 133 8.06 -11.73 6.30
C THR A 133 9.08 -12.85 6.36
N TYR A 134 8.63 -14.11 6.45
CA TYR A 134 9.44 -15.27 6.85
C TYR A 134 10.61 -15.64 5.91
N ASN A 135 10.56 -15.31 4.61
CA ASN A 135 11.56 -15.73 3.63
C ASN A 135 12.33 -14.54 3.01
N ALA A 136 12.78 -13.62 3.85
CA ALA A 136 13.52 -12.45 3.39
C ALA A 136 15.01 -12.73 3.23
N THR A 137 15.57 -12.36 2.07
CA THR A 137 17.02 -12.29 1.89
C THR A 137 17.53 -10.86 2.10
N ASP A 138 18.75 -10.70 2.67
CA ASP A 138 19.38 -9.39 2.89
C ASP A 138 19.41 -8.52 1.64
N ALA A 139 19.66 -9.13 0.46
CA ALA A 139 19.67 -8.42 -0.81
C ALA A 139 18.31 -7.78 -1.16
N GLN A 140 17.20 -8.41 -0.77
CA GLN A 140 15.86 -7.85 -0.98
C GLN A 140 15.60 -6.65 -0.06
N VAL A 141 16.05 -6.72 1.19
CA VAL A 141 15.91 -5.62 2.15
C VAL A 141 16.61 -4.36 1.64
N TRP A 142 17.85 -4.50 1.19
CA TRP A 142 18.63 -3.38 0.64
C TRP A 142 18.01 -2.78 -0.61
N ARG A 143 17.57 -3.62 -1.55
CA ARG A 143 16.87 -3.15 -2.77
C ARG A 143 15.62 -2.37 -2.43
N THR A 144 14.79 -2.89 -1.52
CA THR A 144 13.57 -2.20 -1.06
C THR A 144 13.90 -0.88 -0.37
N GLY A 145 14.94 -0.86 0.49
CA GLY A 145 15.40 0.36 1.15
C GLY A 145 15.84 1.45 0.16
N ILE A 146 16.58 1.08 -0.87
CA ILE A 146 17.02 2.02 -1.92
C ILE A 146 15.80 2.58 -2.67
N VAL A 147 14.88 1.71 -3.12
CA VAL A 147 13.65 2.15 -3.81
C VAL A 147 12.81 3.05 -2.92
N MET A 148 12.65 2.70 -1.65
CA MET A 148 11.95 3.54 -0.67
C MET A 148 12.58 4.93 -0.56
N VAL A 149 13.90 5.01 -0.39
CA VAL A 149 14.60 6.31 -0.27
C VAL A 149 14.40 7.16 -1.52
N ILE A 150 14.50 6.57 -2.72
CA ILE A 150 14.27 7.28 -3.99
C ILE A 150 12.83 7.82 -4.05
N LEU A 151 11.83 6.99 -3.77
CA LEU A 151 10.42 7.39 -3.84
C LEU A 151 10.07 8.43 -2.76
N LEU A 152 10.64 8.31 -1.56
CA LEU A 152 10.48 9.31 -0.50
C LEU A 152 11.17 10.62 -0.84
N ALA A 153 12.32 10.61 -1.52
CA ALA A 153 13.01 11.81 -1.97
C ALA A 153 12.24 12.57 -3.06
N ILE A 154 11.42 11.87 -3.87
CA ILE A 154 10.53 12.49 -4.86
C ILE A 154 9.33 13.18 -4.17
N THR A 155 8.86 12.67 -3.04
CA THR A 155 7.66 13.19 -2.36
C THR A 155 7.72 14.68 -2.02
N PRO A 156 8.81 15.24 -1.46
CA PRO A 156 8.94 16.69 -1.21
C PRO A 156 8.88 17.55 -2.47
N LEU A 157 9.33 17.05 -3.62
CA LEU A 157 9.25 17.75 -4.90
C LEU A 157 7.79 17.97 -5.32
N CYS A 158 6.90 17.06 -4.90
CA CYS A 158 5.46 17.16 -5.15
C CYS A 158 4.72 18.05 -4.11
N ARG A 159 5.44 18.71 -3.17
CA ARG A 159 4.84 19.48 -2.07
C ARG A 159 3.79 20.48 -2.54
N ARG A 160 4.07 21.25 -3.60
CA ARG A 160 3.14 22.26 -4.14
C ARG A 160 1.83 21.59 -4.58
N TRP A 161 1.92 20.50 -5.32
CA TRP A 161 0.76 19.76 -5.80
C TRP A 161 -0.09 19.18 -4.65
N LEU A 162 0.58 18.56 -3.68
CA LEU A 162 -0.06 17.97 -2.50
C LEU A 162 -0.69 19.01 -1.58
N THR A 163 -0.26 20.26 -1.63
CA THR A 163 -0.84 21.35 -0.83
C THR A 163 -2.05 21.98 -1.51
N ILE A 164 -2.04 22.12 -2.84
CA ILE A 164 -3.07 22.83 -3.59
C ILE A 164 -4.24 21.92 -3.97
N LEU A 165 -3.98 20.66 -4.37
CA LEU A 165 -5.03 19.75 -4.84
C LEU A 165 -6.22 19.57 -3.88
N PRO A 166 -6.04 19.47 -2.54
CA PRO A 166 -7.15 19.34 -1.60
C PRO A 166 -8.08 20.57 -1.54
N LEU A 167 -7.65 21.74 -2.06
CA LEU A 167 -8.45 22.96 -2.11
C LEU A 167 -9.50 22.95 -3.24
N GLY A 168 -9.48 21.91 -4.08
CA GLY A 168 -10.40 21.75 -5.19
C GLY A 168 -9.77 22.01 -6.56
N GLY A 169 -10.37 21.40 -7.60
CA GLY A 169 -9.83 21.45 -8.98
C GLY A 169 -9.87 22.84 -9.58
N ASP A 170 -10.90 23.64 -9.26
CA ASP A 170 -11.04 25.00 -9.81
C ASP A 170 -10.02 25.95 -9.19
N THR A 171 -9.80 25.85 -7.87
CA THR A 171 -8.73 26.60 -7.20
C THR A 171 -7.36 26.23 -7.75
N ALA A 172 -7.11 24.95 -7.98
CA ALA A 172 -5.85 24.47 -8.54
C ALA A 172 -5.62 24.99 -9.97
N ARG A 173 -6.67 25.04 -10.81
CA ARG A 173 -6.59 25.65 -12.16
C ARG A 173 -6.34 27.16 -12.11
N ALA A 174 -7.00 27.87 -11.19
CA ALA A 174 -6.83 29.30 -11.03
C ALA A 174 -5.39 29.71 -10.69
N VAL A 175 -4.65 28.85 -9.97
CA VAL A 175 -3.22 29.06 -9.67
C VAL A 175 -2.28 28.45 -10.73
N GLY A 176 -2.81 28.11 -11.92
CA GLY A 176 -2.03 27.61 -13.06
C GLY A 176 -1.56 26.15 -12.97
N MET A 177 -2.23 25.32 -12.15
CA MET A 177 -1.87 23.90 -12.05
C MET A 177 -2.48 23.09 -13.18
N ALA A 178 -1.65 22.34 -13.92
CA ALA A 178 -2.11 21.35 -14.89
C ALA A 178 -2.65 20.10 -14.15
N LEU A 179 -3.98 20.04 -13.93
CA LEU A 179 -4.61 19.01 -13.06
C LEU A 179 -4.34 17.58 -13.50
N THR A 180 -4.53 17.28 -14.79
CA THR A 180 -4.42 15.90 -15.28
C THR A 180 -3.00 15.34 -15.11
N PRO A 181 -1.93 15.99 -15.58
CA PRO A 181 -0.58 15.46 -15.40
C PRO A 181 -0.17 15.41 -13.93
N THR A 182 -0.60 16.39 -13.12
CA THR A 182 -0.32 16.40 -11.68
C THR A 182 -0.97 15.19 -10.98
N ARG A 183 -2.24 14.90 -11.28
CA ARG A 183 -2.94 13.74 -10.70
C ARG A 183 -2.33 12.42 -11.15
N ILE A 184 -1.96 12.30 -12.42
CA ILE A 184 -1.28 11.13 -12.95
C ILE A 184 0.06 10.91 -12.23
N ALA A 185 0.88 11.95 -12.12
CA ALA A 185 2.19 11.85 -11.46
C ALA A 185 2.07 11.43 -9.98
N LEU A 186 1.11 12.00 -9.25
CA LEU A 186 0.87 11.64 -7.85
C LEU A 186 0.30 10.22 -7.71
N LEU A 187 -0.57 9.80 -8.64
CA LEU A 187 -1.10 8.44 -8.68
C LEU A 187 0.02 7.43 -8.97
N LEU A 188 0.90 7.73 -9.91
CA LEU A 188 2.09 6.91 -10.21
C LEU A 188 2.99 6.78 -8.98
N LEU A 189 3.29 7.87 -8.30
CA LEU A 189 4.11 7.85 -7.08
C LEU A 189 3.47 7.01 -5.98
N ALA A 190 2.18 7.19 -5.71
CA ALA A 190 1.45 6.40 -4.73
C ALA A 190 1.40 4.91 -5.11
N ALA A 191 1.22 4.62 -6.40
CA ALA A 191 1.20 3.25 -6.92
C ALA A 191 2.57 2.56 -6.77
N CYS A 192 3.66 3.25 -7.09
CA CYS A 192 5.02 2.72 -6.90
C CYS A 192 5.32 2.44 -5.42
N LEU A 193 4.96 3.36 -4.52
CA LEU A 193 5.09 3.17 -3.07
C LEU A 193 4.29 1.94 -2.59
N THR A 194 3.03 1.84 -3.01
CA THR A 194 2.14 0.73 -2.64
C THR A 194 2.62 -0.61 -3.20
N ALA A 195 2.98 -0.66 -4.49
CA ALA A 195 3.47 -1.87 -5.12
C ALA A 195 4.77 -2.36 -4.47
N THR A 196 5.73 -1.46 -4.20
CA THR A 196 6.98 -1.81 -3.52
C THR A 196 6.72 -2.34 -2.11
N ALA A 197 5.83 -1.71 -1.34
CA ALA A 197 5.44 -2.19 -0.03
C ALA A 197 4.79 -3.58 -0.11
N THR A 198 3.85 -3.77 -1.03
CA THR A 198 3.16 -5.06 -1.24
C THR A 198 4.13 -6.17 -1.64
N MET A 199 5.11 -5.88 -2.51
CA MET A 199 6.14 -6.86 -2.88
C MET A 199 7.06 -7.23 -1.72
N THR A 200 7.21 -6.34 -0.75
CA THR A 200 8.09 -6.54 0.40
C THR A 200 7.49 -7.46 1.47
N ILE A 201 6.21 -7.28 1.77
CA ILE A 201 5.55 -7.94 2.91
C ILE A 201 4.16 -8.52 2.57
N GLY A 202 3.76 -8.50 1.32
CA GLY A 202 2.41 -8.88 0.88
C GLY A 202 1.42 -7.71 0.91
N PRO A 203 0.19 -7.96 0.43
CA PRO A 203 -0.88 -6.97 0.48
C PRO A 203 -1.32 -6.72 1.92
N LEU A 204 -1.26 -5.47 2.37
CA LEU A 204 -1.65 -5.04 3.71
C LEU A 204 -2.75 -4.00 3.64
N SER A 205 -3.67 -4.07 4.59
CA SER A 205 -4.78 -3.12 4.71
C SER A 205 -4.63 -2.20 5.92
N PHE A 206 -5.33 -1.06 5.90
CA PHE A 206 -5.47 -0.08 6.97
C PHE A 206 -4.25 0.78 7.33
N VAL A 207 -3.01 0.37 7.12
CA VAL A 207 -1.83 1.18 7.47
C VAL A 207 -1.85 2.52 6.73
N GLY A 208 -2.11 2.48 5.41
CA GLY A 208 -2.23 3.67 4.56
C GLY A 208 -3.42 4.58 4.89
N LEU A 209 -4.42 4.06 5.59
CA LEU A 209 -5.56 4.82 6.08
C LEU A 209 -5.30 5.42 7.47
N MET A 210 -4.85 4.58 8.40
CA MET A 210 -4.72 4.95 9.82
C MET A 210 -3.57 5.92 10.06
N ALA A 211 -2.40 5.69 9.49
CA ALA A 211 -1.22 6.47 9.79
C ALA A 211 -1.40 7.97 9.46
N PRO A 212 -1.92 8.37 8.27
CA PRO A 212 -2.23 9.78 7.99
C PRO A 212 -3.31 10.35 8.91
N HIS A 213 -4.29 9.53 9.29
CA HIS A 213 -5.36 9.97 10.17
C HIS A 213 -4.84 10.24 11.57
N ILE A 214 -4.05 9.35 12.15
CA ILE A 214 -3.40 9.51 13.47
C ILE A 214 -2.52 10.76 13.46
N ALA A 215 -1.68 10.95 12.43
CA ALA A 215 -0.84 12.14 12.30
C ALA A 215 -1.66 13.44 12.31
N ARG A 216 -2.84 13.43 11.67
CA ARG A 216 -3.77 14.56 11.66
C ARG A 216 -4.40 14.81 13.03
N MET A 217 -4.74 13.76 13.76
CA MET A 217 -5.24 13.86 15.14
C MET A 217 -4.18 14.41 16.12
N MET A 218 -2.90 14.10 15.87
CA MET A 218 -1.76 14.69 16.60
C MET A 218 -1.53 16.18 16.28
N GLY A 219 -2.34 16.79 15.41
CA GLY A 219 -2.26 18.21 15.06
C GLY A 219 -1.39 18.54 13.83
N PHE A 220 -0.77 17.55 13.20
CA PHE A 220 0.07 17.76 12.01
C PHE A 220 -0.79 17.91 10.76
N ARG A 221 -1.24 19.14 10.44
CA ARG A 221 -2.11 19.45 9.29
C ARG A 221 -1.35 20.00 8.07
N ARG A 222 -0.17 20.58 8.28
CA ARG A 222 0.69 21.10 7.19
C ARG A 222 1.22 19.95 6.36
N THR A 223 1.36 20.12 5.05
CA THR A 223 1.64 19.05 4.08
C THR A 223 2.87 18.20 4.45
N MET A 224 4.04 18.80 4.61
CA MET A 224 5.28 18.05 4.86
C MET A 224 5.32 17.41 6.26
N PRO A 225 5.08 18.16 7.37
CA PRO A 225 4.99 17.53 8.69
C PRO A 225 3.97 16.40 8.77
N HIS A 226 2.79 16.56 8.13
CA HIS A 226 1.79 15.51 8.07
C HIS A 226 2.31 14.24 7.39
N ILE A 227 3.02 14.35 6.25
CA ILE A 227 3.59 13.21 5.53
C ILE A 227 4.69 12.53 6.36
N VAL A 228 5.59 13.32 6.96
CA VAL A 228 6.71 12.79 7.77
C VAL A 228 6.18 12.04 9.00
N ILE A 229 5.27 12.64 9.74
CA ILE A 229 4.69 11.98 10.93
C ILE A 229 3.85 10.76 10.52
N SER A 230 3.11 10.83 9.42
CA SER A 230 2.38 9.66 8.90
C SER A 230 3.33 8.51 8.55
N ALA A 231 4.47 8.81 7.93
CA ALA A 231 5.50 7.82 7.61
C ALA A 231 6.03 7.13 8.88
N LEU A 232 6.38 7.92 9.91
CA LEU A 232 6.85 7.39 11.19
C LEU A 232 5.76 6.54 11.88
N VAL A 233 4.54 7.04 11.95
CA VAL A 233 3.40 6.31 12.54
C VAL A 233 3.15 5.01 11.78
N GLY A 234 3.15 5.02 10.44
CA GLY A 234 2.93 3.82 9.64
C GLY A 234 4.01 2.76 9.83
N GLY A 235 5.28 3.18 9.87
CA GLY A 235 6.40 2.29 10.18
C GLY A 235 6.27 1.66 11.57
N LEU A 236 5.98 2.49 12.59
CA LEU A 236 5.79 2.02 13.97
C LEU A 236 4.59 1.10 14.14
N LEU A 237 3.45 1.42 13.50
CA LEU A 237 2.24 0.59 13.53
C LEU A 237 2.53 -0.81 13.02
N LEU A 238 3.27 -0.92 11.91
CA LEU A 238 3.52 -2.21 11.31
C LEU A 238 4.54 -3.04 12.10
N VAL A 239 5.59 -2.40 12.61
CA VAL A 239 6.55 -3.05 13.53
C VAL A 239 5.84 -3.51 14.80
N PHE A 240 4.95 -2.69 15.36
CA PHE A 240 4.17 -3.04 16.55
C PHE A 240 3.18 -4.20 16.29
N ALA A 241 2.49 -4.18 15.15
CA ALA A 241 1.60 -5.27 14.76
C ALA A 241 2.34 -6.60 14.62
N ASP A 242 3.52 -6.60 14.00
CA ASP A 242 4.34 -7.81 13.90
C ASP A 242 4.87 -8.30 15.26
N TRP A 243 5.35 -7.37 16.07
CA TRP A 243 5.80 -7.70 17.43
C TRP A 243 4.67 -8.35 18.25
N CYS A 244 3.47 -7.78 18.23
CA CYS A 244 2.29 -8.38 18.86
C CYS A 244 1.98 -9.77 18.28
N GLY A 245 2.05 -9.93 16.95
CA GLY A 245 1.77 -11.20 16.27
C GLY A 245 2.72 -12.32 16.66
N ARG A 246 3.93 -11.99 17.05
CA ARG A 246 4.93 -12.95 17.53
C ARG A 246 4.78 -13.30 18.99
N MET A 247 4.24 -12.39 19.80
CA MET A 247 4.15 -12.55 21.26
C MET A 247 2.84 -13.19 21.71
N VAL A 248 1.70 -12.90 21.04
CA VAL A 248 0.35 -13.25 21.52
C VAL A 248 0.09 -14.74 21.51
N LEU A 249 0.58 -15.49 20.55
CA LEU A 249 0.32 -16.94 20.40
C LEU A 249 1.62 -17.77 20.30
N PHE A 250 2.67 -17.37 20.99
CA PHE A 250 3.93 -18.14 20.95
C PHE A 250 3.69 -19.62 21.27
N PRO A 251 4.22 -20.60 20.49
CA PRO A 251 5.20 -20.48 19.39
C PRO A 251 4.60 -20.18 18.00
N PHE A 252 3.29 -20.07 17.87
CA PHE A 252 2.65 -19.72 16.60
C PHE A 252 2.78 -18.22 16.35
N GLN A 253 2.87 -17.85 15.06
CA GLN A 253 3.01 -16.44 14.65
C GLN A 253 1.77 -16.01 13.86
N ILE A 254 1.14 -14.92 14.32
CA ILE A 254 0.07 -14.28 13.57
C ILE A 254 0.71 -13.32 12.56
N PRO A 255 0.40 -13.41 11.25
CA PRO A 255 0.88 -12.46 10.26
C PRO A 255 0.52 -11.02 10.60
N ALA A 256 1.47 -10.10 10.44
CA ALA A 256 1.30 -8.67 10.75
C ALA A 256 0.12 -8.04 9.99
N GLY A 257 -0.18 -8.53 8.78
CA GLY A 257 -1.33 -8.09 7.98
C GLY A 257 -2.67 -8.35 8.65
N LEU A 258 -2.85 -9.53 9.25
CA LEU A 258 -4.07 -9.87 9.99
C LEU A 258 -4.22 -8.97 11.23
N LEU A 259 -3.15 -8.76 11.99
CA LEU A 259 -3.20 -7.91 13.18
C LEU A 259 -3.43 -6.44 12.83
N SER A 260 -2.82 -5.92 11.78
CA SER A 260 -3.09 -4.55 11.32
C SER A 260 -4.57 -4.36 10.96
N THR A 261 -5.20 -5.39 10.39
CA THR A 261 -6.64 -5.39 10.07
C THR A 261 -7.49 -5.45 11.34
N PHE A 262 -7.14 -6.30 12.31
CA PHE A 262 -7.84 -6.40 13.60
C PHE A 262 -7.79 -5.11 14.41
N ILE A 263 -6.69 -4.37 14.35
CA ILE A 263 -6.56 -3.06 14.98
C ILE A 263 -7.25 -1.98 14.14
N GLY A 264 -7.10 -2.05 12.84
CA GLY A 264 -7.57 -1.03 11.89
C GLY A 264 -9.09 -0.98 11.76
N ALA A 265 -9.77 -2.12 11.67
CA ALA A 265 -11.22 -2.16 11.44
C ALA A 265 -12.03 -1.55 12.61
N PRO A 266 -11.80 -1.89 13.91
CA PRO A 266 -12.47 -1.24 15.02
C PRO A 266 -12.18 0.25 15.12
N TYR A 267 -10.92 0.64 14.85
CA TYR A 267 -10.53 2.05 14.82
C TYR A 267 -11.30 2.82 13.73
N PHE A 268 -11.46 2.23 12.55
CA PHE A 268 -12.21 2.83 11.46
C PHE A 268 -13.70 2.99 11.81
N ILE A 269 -14.33 1.99 12.43
CA ILE A 269 -15.71 2.06 12.90
C ILE A 269 -15.88 3.18 13.95
N TYR A 270 -14.94 3.30 14.86
CA TYR A 270 -14.92 4.40 15.84
C TYR A 270 -14.86 5.76 15.16
N LEU A 271 -14.04 5.93 14.13
CA LEU A 271 -13.92 7.16 13.37
C LEU A 271 -15.22 7.54 12.65
N LEU A 272 -15.87 6.58 11.99
CA LEU A 272 -17.14 6.80 11.31
C LEU A 272 -18.20 7.32 12.27
N ARG A 273 -18.29 6.73 13.47
CA ARG A 273 -19.21 7.19 14.52
C ARG A 273 -18.92 8.61 15.01
N LYS A 274 -17.64 9.00 15.06
CA LYS A 274 -17.24 10.34 15.52
C LYS A 274 -17.49 11.43 14.46
N GLN A 275 -17.44 11.09 13.19
CA GLN A 275 -17.72 12.03 12.08
C GLN A 275 -19.22 12.23 11.82
N SER A 276 -20.06 11.29 12.27
CA SER A 276 -21.52 11.38 12.13
C SER A 276 -22.21 12.21 13.26
N ARG A 277 -21.43 12.69 14.19
CA ARG A 277 -21.84 13.64 15.24
C ARG A 277 -21.24 15.03 14.98
#